data_3231844501468ef8ef909ec3739e7312
#
_entry.id   3231844501468ef8ef909ec3739e7312
#
_cell.length_a   1.000
_cell.length_b   1.000
_cell.length_c   1.000
_cell.angle_alpha   90.00
_cell.angle_beta   90.00
_cell.angle_gamma   90.00
#
_symmetry.space_group_name_H-M   'P 1'
#
loop_
_entity.id
_entity.type
_entity.pdbx_description
1 polymer ?
#
loop_
_entity_poly.entity_id
_entity_poly.type
_entity_poly.pdbx_seq_one_letter_code
_entity_poly.pdbx_strand_id
1 'polypeptide(L)'
;MSDTDLSTPRVSRRDYVLILFALAMGGFAIGISEFSTMGLMTQIAQGLQISEPQVGHVISAYALGVVVGAPLLAIIGARWPRRTLLLLLMVFYALGNLASALAPSYHTMLLCRFIAGLPHGAYFGVASLVAASISPPNQRATAVGRVLLGLSIALLVGNPLATWLGQIVSWRWACAAVSVLALCTVAAVAARLPPAPDEPRQQPLRELRAFNQPQVWLALAIGAVGFSGMFCVFSYLAPTLTAVTGVEPARIPLAMVAFGVGGVLGSILGGWLFDRMQFRAVPVLLVWSVVVMLTFPLAAQSGLWVFVSIVAVGTMGALAPALQTRLMDVAAEAQTLAAASNHAAFNTANALGPWLGGMAITAGWGWTSTGYVGAATALGGLLVYALAVWQERRQRASLASC
;
A
#
# COMPACT_ATOMS: atom_id res chain seq x y z
N MET A 1 39.61 -31.94 -0.75
CA MET A 1 38.30 -31.35 -1.16
C MET A 1 38.20 -30.05 -0.40
N SER A 2 38.52 -28.95 -1.08
CA SER A 2 38.61 -27.63 -0.50
C SER A 2 37.21 -27.03 -0.41
N ASP A 3 36.76 -26.77 0.83
CA ASP A 3 35.65 -25.88 1.11
C ASP A 3 35.99 -24.49 0.58
N THR A 4 35.52 -24.18 -0.60
CA THR A 4 35.45 -22.79 -1.08
C THR A 4 34.32 -22.10 -0.30
N ASP A 5 34.70 -21.56 0.83
CA ASP A 5 33.90 -20.65 1.65
C ASP A 5 33.56 -19.42 0.77
N LEU A 6 32.37 -19.46 0.12
CA LEU A 6 31.80 -18.33 -0.59
C LEU A 6 31.41 -17.31 0.48
N SER A 7 32.42 -16.60 1.00
CA SER A 7 32.23 -15.49 1.93
C SER A 7 31.51 -14.37 1.20
N THR A 8 30.17 -14.34 1.30
CA THR A 8 29.42 -13.10 1.14
C THR A 8 30.10 -12.02 1.99
N PRO A 9 30.38 -10.83 1.49
CA PRO A 9 31.00 -9.78 2.28
C PRO A 9 30.12 -9.55 3.52
N ARG A 10 30.62 -9.98 4.68
CA ARG A 10 29.89 -9.85 5.95
C ARG A 10 29.81 -8.38 6.28
N VAL A 11 28.68 -7.77 5.97
CA VAL A 11 28.34 -6.42 6.42
C VAL A 11 28.46 -6.41 7.96
N SER A 12 29.14 -5.40 8.54
CA SER A 12 29.25 -5.33 10.00
C SER A 12 27.85 -5.31 10.64
N ARG A 13 27.70 -5.82 11.87
CA ARG A 13 26.40 -5.80 12.58
C ARG A 13 25.81 -4.40 12.66
N ARG A 14 26.67 -3.38 12.80
CA ARG A 14 26.27 -1.96 12.82
C ARG A 14 25.74 -1.53 11.46
N ASP A 15 26.46 -1.83 10.39
CA ASP A 15 26.02 -1.46 9.04
C ASP A 15 24.77 -2.21 8.62
N TYR A 16 24.62 -3.49 9.00
CA TYR A 16 23.41 -4.27 8.80
C TYR A 16 22.17 -3.55 9.38
N VAL A 17 22.24 -3.12 10.65
CA VAL A 17 21.12 -2.41 11.28
C VAL A 17 20.84 -1.07 10.60
N LEU A 18 21.91 -0.32 10.27
CA LEU A 18 21.78 0.98 9.61
C LEU A 18 21.22 0.88 8.19
N ILE A 19 21.59 -0.16 7.43
CA ILE A 19 21.02 -0.41 6.10
C ILE A 19 19.52 -0.74 6.20
N LEU A 20 19.14 -1.67 7.10
CA LEU A 20 17.73 -1.99 7.30
C LEU A 20 16.91 -0.78 7.75
N PHE A 21 17.47 0.05 8.62
CA PHE A 21 16.85 1.31 9.05
C PHE A 21 16.68 2.28 7.87
N ALA A 22 17.71 2.44 7.04
CA ALA A 22 17.64 3.29 5.85
C ALA A 22 16.57 2.81 4.86
N LEU A 23 16.48 1.49 4.64
CA LEU A 23 15.45 0.91 3.79
C LEU A 23 14.03 1.08 4.39
N ALA A 24 13.89 0.90 5.70
CA ALA A 24 12.62 1.13 6.40
C ALA A 24 12.22 2.62 6.37
N MET A 25 13.18 3.54 6.46
CA MET A 25 12.95 4.99 6.34
C MET A 25 12.40 5.37 4.95
N GLY A 26 12.87 4.73 3.87
CA GLY A 26 12.28 4.90 2.55
C GLY A 26 10.84 4.38 2.49
N GLY A 27 10.56 3.22 3.10
CA GLY A 27 9.19 2.71 3.26
C GLY A 27 8.30 3.65 4.08
N PHE A 28 8.85 4.27 5.12
CA PHE A 28 8.17 5.28 5.92
C PHE A 28 7.83 6.54 5.11
N ALA A 29 8.78 7.06 4.32
CA ALA A 29 8.55 8.20 3.44
C ALA A 29 7.44 7.90 2.40
N ILE A 30 7.47 6.70 1.82
CA ILE A 30 6.46 6.23 0.86
C ILE A 30 5.08 6.17 1.52
N GLY A 31 4.98 5.58 2.70
CA GLY A 31 3.71 5.46 3.42
C GLY A 31 3.12 6.81 3.81
N ILE A 32 3.96 7.79 4.23
CA ILE A 32 3.47 9.15 4.49
C ILE A 32 2.89 9.77 3.20
N SER A 33 3.61 9.71 2.09
CA SER A 33 3.14 10.29 0.83
C SER A 33 1.84 9.66 0.34
N GLU A 34 1.70 8.34 0.50
CA GLU A 34 0.50 7.61 0.07
C GLU A 34 -0.73 8.04 0.87
N PHE A 35 -0.62 8.08 2.20
CA PHE A 35 -1.78 8.23 3.07
C PHE A 35 -2.05 9.65 3.57
N SER A 36 -1.05 10.54 3.63
CA SER A 36 -1.24 11.90 4.14
C SER A 36 -2.19 12.75 3.27
N THR A 37 -2.26 12.46 1.97
CA THR A 37 -3.21 13.14 1.06
C THR A 37 -4.66 12.92 1.50
N MET A 38 -4.98 11.77 2.10
CA MET A 38 -6.31 11.46 2.63
C MET A 38 -6.62 12.28 3.89
N GLY A 39 -5.65 12.41 4.80
CA GLY A 39 -5.78 13.24 6.00
C GLY A 39 -5.81 14.75 5.71
N LEU A 40 -5.24 15.17 4.58
CA LEU A 40 -5.13 16.56 4.14
C LEU A 40 -6.10 16.92 3.00
N MET A 41 -7.11 16.08 2.74
CA MET A 41 -8.02 16.23 1.61
C MET A 41 -8.64 17.63 1.53
N THR A 42 -9.19 18.12 2.63
CA THR A 42 -9.84 19.44 2.70
C THR A 42 -8.83 20.58 2.48
N GLN A 43 -7.62 20.50 3.04
CA GLN A 43 -6.58 21.52 2.87
C GLN A 43 -6.05 21.55 1.43
N ILE A 44 -5.93 20.40 0.77
CA ILE A 44 -5.53 20.33 -0.64
C ILE A 44 -6.65 20.87 -1.53
N ALA A 45 -7.91 20.53 -1.26
CA ALA A 45 -9.07 21.03 -1.98
C ALA A 45 -9.12 22.57 -1.92
N GLN A 46 -8.99 23.15 -0.72
CA GLN A 46 -8.96 24.58 -0.52
C GLN A 46 -7.75 25.25 -1.19
N GLY A 47 -6.55 24.64 -1.03
CA GLY A 47 -5.31 25.20 -1.56
C GLY A 47 -5.19 25.20 -3.09
N LEU A 48 -5.88 24.30 -3.77
CA LEU A 48 -5.95 24.21 -5.23
C LEU A 48 -7.27 24.70 -5.80
N GLN A 49 -8.21 25.13 -4.95
CA GLN A 49 -9.56 25.59 -5.34
C GLN A 49 -10.33 24.53 -6.15
N ILE A 50 -10.32 23.29 -5.66
CA ILE A 50 -10.99 22.13 -6.26
C ILE A 50 -11.90 21.46 -5.24
N SER A 51 -12.76 20.55 -5.70
CA SER A 51 -13.63 19.76 -4.82
C SER A 51 -12.86 18.59 -4.17
N GLU A 52 -13.34 18.11 -3.01
CA GLU A 52 -12.78 16.90 -2.38
C GLU A 52 -12.82 15.66 -3.29
N PRO A 53 -13.88 15.41 -4.10
CA PRO A 53 -13.83 14.34 -5.10
C PRO A 53 -12.70 14.49 -6.11
N GLN A 54 -12.34 15.72 -6.51
CA GLN A 54 -11.16 15.95 -7.36
C GLN A 54 -9.85 15.64 -6.63
N VAL A 55 -9.75 15.85 -5.31
CA VAL A 55 -8.63 15.36 -4.52
C VAL A 55 -8.63 13.83 -4.47
N GLY A 56 -9.79 13.17 -4.46
CA GLY A 56 -9.92 11.73 -4.63
C GLY A 56 -9.26 11.24 -5.94
N HIS A 57 -9.42 11.98 -7.04
CA HIS A 57 -8.70 11.66 -8.29
C HIS A 57 -7.17 11.82 -8.15
N VAL A 58 -6.70 12.78 -7.34
CA VAL A 58 -5.27 12.97 -7.05
C VAL A 58 -4.69 11.75 -6.30
N ILE A 59 -5.45 11.18 -5.35
CA ILE A 59 -5.10 9.93 -4.66
C ILE A 59 -5.06 8.77 -5.67
N SER A 60 -6.11 8.64 -6.48
CA SER A 60 -6.19 7.61 -7.52
C SER A 60 -5.05 7.70 -8.53
N ALA A 61 -4.63 8.91 -8.91
CA ALA A 61 -3.51 9.12 -9.84
C ALA A 61 -2.19 8.57 -9.28
N TYR A 62 -1.90 8.79 -7.99
CA TYR A 62 -0.73 8.22 -7.33
C TYR A 62 -0.78 6.68 -7.34
N ALA A 63 -1.89 6.11 -6.94
CA ALA A 63 -2.08 4.67 -6.89
C ALA A 63 -1.97 4.02 -8.29
N LEU A 64 -2.51 4.66 -9.34
CA LEU A 64 -2.31 4.24 -10.73
C LEU A 64 -0.84 4.31 -11.13
N GLY A 65 -0.12 5.36 -10.69
CA GLY A 65 1.33 5.44 -10.86
C GLY A 65 2.05 4.22 -10.27
N VAL A 66 1.64 3.77 -9.08
CA VAL A 66 2.22 2.55 -8.46
C VAL A 66 1.90 1.31 -9.28
N VAL A 67 0.66 1.14 -9.73
CA VAL A 67 0.24 -0.02 -10.53
C VAL A 67 1.03 -0.13 -11.83
N VAL A 68 1.24 0.99 -12.52
CA VAL A 68 2.00 1.05 -13.78
C VAL A 68 3.49 0.96 -13.51
N GLY A 69 3.99 1.67 -12.51
CA GLY A 69 5.40 1.83 -12.22
C GLY A 69 6.06 0.57 -11.69
N ALA A 70 5.35 -0.21 -10.85
CA ALA A 70 5.93 -1.40 -10.24
C ALA A 70 6.45 -2.42 -11.27
N PRO A 71 5.65 -2.89 -12.24
CA PRO A 71 6.14 -3.82 -13.25
C PRO A 71 7.12 -3.14 -14.24
N LEU A 72 6.83 -1.90 -14.65
CA LEU A 72 7.65 -1.18 -15.61
C LEU A 72 9.08 -0.97 -15.09
N LEU A 73 9.22 -0.44 -13.88
CA LEU A 73 10.53 -0.15 -13.29
C LEU A 73 11.24 -1.41 -12.80
N ALA A 74 10.51 -2.47 -12.44
CA ALA A 74 11.11 -3.77 -12.17
C ALA A 74 11.77 -4.36 -13.44
N ILE A 75 11.12 -4.26 -14.59
CA ILE A 75 11.66 -4.75 -15.87
C ILE A 75 12.85 -3.89 -16.33
N ILE A 76 12.71 -2.56 -16.35
CA ILE A 76 13.77 -1.63 -16.77
C ILE A 76 14.98 -1.74 -15.83
N GLY A 77 14.73 -1.80 -14.52
CA GLY A 77 15.75 -1.83 -13.49
C GLY A 77 16.43 -3.18 -13.30
N ALA A 78 15.91 -4.27 -13.90
CA ALA A 78 16.42 -5.64 -13.70
C ALA A 78 17.91 -5.82 -14.09
N ARG A 79 18.43 -4.94 -14.93
CA ARG A 79 19.83 -4.96 -15.40
C ARG A 79 20.77 -4.11 -14.54
N TRP A 80 20.24 -3.30 -13.63
CA TRP A 80 21.02 -2.36 -12.84
C TRP A 80 21.36 -2.96 -11.48
N PRO A 81 22.53 -2.60 -10.90
CA PRO A 81 22.86 -2.97 -9.53
C PRO A 81 21.78 -2.46 -8.56
N ARG A 82 21.35 -3.30 -7.62
CA ARG A 82 20.25 -2.99 -6.69
C ARG A 82 20.48 -1.68 -5.93
N ARG A 83 21.72 -1.42 -5.51
CA ARG A 83 22.10 -0.16 -4.85
C ARG A 83 21.80 1.05 -5.73
N THR A 84 22.26 1.03 -6.97
CA THR A 84 22.04 2.13 -7.94
C THR A 84 20.54 2.32 -8.20
N LEU A 85 19.81 1.21 -8.38
CA LEU A 85 18.37 1.25 -8.62
C LEU A 85 17.63 1.86 -7.42
N LEU A 86 17.94 1.47 -6.17
CA LEU A 86 17.36 2.06 -4.97
C LEU A 86 17.60 3.58 -4.88
N LEU A 87 18.84 4.02 -5.15
CA LEU A 87 19.18 5.45 -5.13
C LEU A 87 18.36 6.22 -6.16
N LEU A 88 18.29 5.72 -7.40
CA LEU A 88 17.54 6.37 -8.47
C LEU A 88 16.05 6.39 -8.21
N LEU A 89 15.47 5.29 -7.70
CA LEU A 89 14.06 5.23 -7.33
C LEU A 89 13.72 6.26 -6.25
N MET A 90 14.58 6.42 -5.22
CA MET A 90 14.34 7.37 -4.15
C MET A 90 14.60 8.82 -4.55
N VAL A 91 15.57 9.10 -5.42
CA VAL A 91 15.72 10.43 -6.03
C VAL A 91 14.51 10.79 -6.88
N PHE A 92 14.06 9.87 -7.72
CA PHE A 92 12.86 10.05 -8.52
C PHE A 92 11.62 10.29 -7.65
N TYR A 93 11.50 9.53 -6.56
CA TYR A 93 10.44 9.71 -5.57
C TYR A 93 10.47 11.07 -4.90
N ALA A 94 11.67 11.52 -4.49
CA ALA A 94 11.86 12.84 -3.89
C ALA A 94 11.46 13.97 -4.86
N LEU A 95 11.89 13.88 -6.12
CA LEU A 95 11.54 14.88 -7.14
C LEU A 95 10.04 14.90 -7.44
N GLY A 96 9.38 13.75 -7.51
CA GLY A 96 7.94 13.64 -7.71
C GLY A 96 7.12 14.26 -6.57
N ASN A 97 7.55 14.04 -5.32
CA ASN A 97 6.89 14.65 -4.15
C ASN A 97 7.19 16.15 -4.03
N LEU A 98 8.41 16.60 -4.38
CA LEU A 98 8.73 18.01 -4.45
C LEU A 98 7.91 18.71 -5.52
N ALA A 99 7.77 18.11 -6.70
CA ALA A 99 6.92 18.63 -7.76
C ALA A 99 5.44 18.70 -7.31
N SER A 100 4.96 17.70 -6.55
CA SER A 100 3.64 17.73 -5.95
C SER A 100 3.47 18.89 -4.95
N ALA A 101 4.51 19.16 -4.13
CA ALA A 101 4.49 20.31 -3.21
C ALA A 101 4.40 21.66 -3.94
N LEU A 102 4.97 21.76 -5.12
CA LEU A 102 5.01 22.98 -5.93
C LEU A 102 3.86 23.07 -6.95
N ALA A 103 3.01 22.06 -7.04
CA ALA A 103 1.93 22.02 -8.03
C ALA A 103 0.98 23.21 -7.90
N PRO A 104 0.80 24.03 -8.96
CA PRO A 104 -0.04 25.23 -8.92
C PRO A 104 -1.50 24.94 -9.26
N SER A 105 -1.82 23.78 -9.84
CA SER A 105 -3.17 23.49 -10.34
C SER A 105 -3.53 22.00 -10.17
N TYR A 106 -4.81 21.70 -10.34
CA TYR A 106 -5.33 20.34 -10.32
C TYR A 106 -4.62 19.40 -11.31
N HIS A 107 -4.48 19.79 -12.57
CA HIS A 107 -3.87 18.93 -13.60
C HIS A 107 -2.38 18.67 -13.35
N THR A 108 -1.66 19.70 -12.91
CA THR A 108 -0.24 19.52 -12.53
C THR A 108 -0.11 18.62 -11.31
N MET A 109 -1.00 18.75 -10.32
CA MET A 109 -1.02 17.88 -9.15
C MET A 109 -1.30 16.42 -9.53
N LEU A 110 -2.28 16.16 -10.41
CA LEU A 110 -2.55 14.80 -10.92
C LEU A 110 -1.32 14.18 -11.55
N LEU A 111 -0.65 14.92 -12.45
CA LEU A 111 0.54 14.44 -13.14
C LEU A 111 1.70 14.19 -12.17
N CYS A 112 1.96 15.14 -11.26
CA CYS A 112 3.02 14.99 -10.27
C CYS A 112 2.79 13.79 -9.33
N ARG A 113 1.54 13.57 -8.92
CA ARG A 113 1.18 12.42 -8.07
C ARG A 113 1.31 11.09 -8.82
N PHE A 114 0.88 11.03 -10.08
CA PHE A 114 1.10 9.84 -10.91
C PHE A 114 2.60 9.53 -11.05
N ILE A 115 3.42 10.54 -11.36
CA ILE A 115 4.87 10.40 -11.47
C ILE A 115 5.49 9.96 -10.13
N ALA A 116 5.07 10.57 -9.01
CA ALA A 116 5.55 10.19 -7.68
C ALA A 116 5.19 8.74 -7.30
N GLY A 117 4.07 8.21 -7.80
CA GLY A 117 3.67 6.82 -7.59
C GLY A 117 4.54 5.80 -8.30
N LEU A 118 5.11 6.13 -9.46
CA LEU A 118 5.85 5.18 -10.30
C LEU A 118 6.95 4.39 -9.56
N PRO A 119 7.84 5.00 -8.76
CA PRO A 119 8.94 4.29 -8.09
C PRO A 119 8.51 3.48 -6.86
N HIS A 120 7.32 3.70 -6.30
CA HIS A 120 6.87 3.12 -5.03
C HIS A 120 6.99 1.59 -4.99
N GLY A 121 6.32 0.89 -5.90
CA GLY A 121 6.28 -0.58 -5.90
C GLY A 121 7.64 -1.21 -6.19
N ALA A 122 8.38 -0.63 -7.13
CA ALA A 122 9.74 -1.06 -7.47
C ALA A 122 10.70 -0.88 -6.28
N TYR A 123 10.56 0.20 -5.51
CA TYR A 123 11.35 0.41 -4.30
C TYR A 123 11.18 -0.72 -3.29
N PHE A 124 9.95 -1.08 -2.92
CA PHE A 124 9.70 -2.17 -1.98
C PHE A 124 10.22 -3.52 -2.48
N GLY A 125 10.09 -3.79 -3.77
CA GLY A 125 10.65 -4.99 -4.37
C GLY A 125 12.17 -5.06 -4.20
N VAL A 126 12.89 -4.01 -4.61
CA VAL A 126 14.36 -3.97 -4.55
C VAL A 126 14.86 -3.90 -3.12
N ALA A 127 14.23 -3.10 -2.24
CA ALA A 127 14.59 -2.99 -0.83
C ALA A 127 14.44 -4.33 -0.09
N SER A 128 13.38 -5.09 -0.38
CA SER A 128 13.18 -6.42 0.16
C SER A 128 14.28 -7.40 -0.29
N LEU A 129 14.67 -7.36 -1.56
CA LEU A 129 15.76 -8.18 -2.08
C LEU A 129 17.10 -7.83 -1.45
N VAL A 130 17.40 -6.53 -1.27
CA VAL A 130 18.62 -6.09 -0.58
C VAL A 130 18.61 -6.55 0.87
N ALA A 131 17.51 -6.36 1.61
CA ALA A 131 17.38 -6.79 2.99
C ALA A 131 17.60 -8.32 3.13
N ALA A 132 17.02 -9.11 2.23
CA ALA A 132 17.20 -10.54 2.22
C ALA A 132 18.64 -10.97 1.88
N SER A 133 19.31 -10.27 0.94
CA SER A 133 20.67 -10.63 0.50
C SER A 133 21.77 -10.38 1.54
N ILE A 134 21.59 -9.36 2.39
CA ILE A 134 22.54 -9.04 3.46
C ILE A 134 22.26 -9.81 4.76
N SER A 135 21.20 -10.62 4.81
CA SER A 135 20.72 -11.33 5.99
C SER A 135 21.08 -12.81 5.97
N PRO A 136 21.33 -13.44 7.14
CA PRO A 136 21.48 -14.88 7.23
C PRO A 136 20.25 -15.61 6.66
N PRO A 137 20.40 -16.82 6.08
CA PRO A 137 19.29 -17.56 5.44
C PRO A 137 18.04 -17.72 6.31
N ASN A 138 18.21 -17.94 7.62
CA ASN A 138 17.13 -18.10 8.59
C ASN A 138 16.51 -16.79 9.08
N GLN A 139 16.98 -15.61 8.64
CA GLN A 139 16.49 -14.28 9.04
C GLN A 139 16.02 -13.43 7.86
N ARG A 140 16.03 -13.96 6.64
CA ARG A 140 15.65 -13.20 5.43
C ARG A 140 14.24 -12.63 5.50
N ALA A 141 13.26 -13.45 5.88
CA ALA A 141 11.87 -13.00 6.04
C ALA A 141 11.73 -11.92 7.11
N THR A 142 12.43 -12.07 8.23
CA THR A 142 12.46 -11.07 9.31
C THR A 142 13.06 -9.74 8.84
N ALA A 143 14.12 -9.77 8.02
CA ALA A 143 14.74 -8.57 7.48
C ALA A 143 13.80 -7.84 6.50
N VAL A 144 13.12 -8.57 5.62
CA VAL A 144 12.07 -8.02 4.75
C VAL A 144 10.95 -7.40 5.58
N GLY A 145 10.48 -8.11 6.61
CA GLY A 145 9.47 -7.59 7.55
C GLY A 145 9.90 -6.27 8.20
N ARG A 146 11.17 -6.12 8.58
CA ARG A 146 11.71 -4.87 9.15
C ARG A 146 11.68 -3.70 8.16
N VAL A 147 11.90 -3.94 6.88
CA VAL A 147 11.74 -2.91 5.84
C VAL A 147 10.28 -2.49 5.72
N LEU A 148 9.36 -3.46 5.70
CA LEU A 148 7.92 -3.19 5.60
C LEU A 148 7.34 -2.53 6.86
N LEU A 149 7.99 -2.65 8.04
CA LEU A 149 7.61 -1.90 9.24
C LEU A 149 7.63 -0.38 9.01
N GLY A 150 8.46 0.13 8.10
CA GLY A 150 8.46 1.54 7.71
C GLY A 150 7.07 2.01 7.28
N LEU A 151 6.37 1.23 6.45
CA LEU A 151 5.00 1.52 6.01
C LEU A 151 4.00 1.51 7.18
N SER A 152 4.10 0.53 8.08
CA SER A 152 3.23 0.44 9.26
C SER A 152 3.42 1.61 10.22
N ILE A 153 4.67 2.02 10.45
CA ILE A 153 5.00 3.19 11.27
C ILE A 153 4.52 4.47 10.59
N ALA A 154 4.62 4.56 9.26
CA ALA A 154 4.08 5.69 8.52
C ALA A 154 2.57 5.83 8.73
N LEU A 155 1.83 4.73 8.69
CA LEU A 155 0.39 4.74 8.87
C LEU A 155 0.00 5.17 10.30
N LEU A 156 0.73 4.67 11.32
CA LEU A 156 0.41 4.91 12.73
C LEU A 156 0.91 6.27 13.25
N VAL A 157 2.06 6.72 12.80
CA VAL A 157 2.73 7.93 13.32
C VAL A 157 2.96 8.97 12.22
N GLY A 158 3.50 8.56 11.08
CA GLY A 158 3.88 9.46 10.00
C GLY A 158 2.70 10.21 9.40
N ASN A 159 1.62 9.50 9.11
CA ASN A 159 0.42 10.09 8.54
C ASN A 159 -0.30 11.10 9.48
N PRO A 160 -0.54 10.78 10.76
CA PRO A 160 -1.03 11.77 11.72
C PRO A 160 -0.16 13.01 11.83
N LEU A 161 1.16 12.85 11.89
CA LEU A 161 2.10 13.98 11.97
C LEU A 161 2.09 14.82 10.69
N ALA A 162 2.05 14.20 9.52
CA ALA A 162 1.95 14.92 8.25
C ALA A 162 0.62 15.65 8.11
N THR A 163 -0.47 15.04 8.58
CA THR A 163 -1.80 15.66 8.62
C THR A 163 -1.79 16.88 9.55
N TRP A 164 -1.25 16.75 10.74
CA TRP A 164 -1.11 17.86 11.68
C TRP A 164 -0.24 18.99 11.11
N LEU A 165 0.95 18.67 10.56
CA LEU A 165 1.84 19.65 9.93
C LEU A 165 1.13 20.37 8.79
N GLY A 166 0.42 19.64 7.94
CA GLY A 166 -0.30 20.23 6.81
C GLY A 166 -1.48 21.12 7.22
N GLN A 167 -2.08 20.87 8.39
CA GLN A 167 -3.13 21.72 8.95
C GLN A 167 -2.60 23.03 9.53
N ILE A 168 -1.46 22.99 10.27
CA ILE A 168 -0.93 24.17 10.98
C ILE A 168 -0.09 25.09 10.07
N VAL A 169 0.57 24.54 9.04
CA VAL A 169 1.44 25.30 8.14
C VAL A 169 0.85 25.31 6.71
N SER A 170 0.95 24.20 6.01
CA SER A 170 0.38 23.97 4.68
C SER A 170 0.59 22.50 4.27
N TRP A 171 -0.36 21.93 3.53
CA TRP A 171 -0.22 20.59 2.93
C TRP A 171 1.03 20.45 2.03
N ARG A 172 1.51 21.57 1.46
CA ARG A 172 2.73 21.59 0.64
C ARG A 172 3.97 21.20 1.44
N TRP A 173 4.03 21.58 2.72
CA TRP A 173 5.12 21.19 3.62
C TRP A 173 5.11 19.70 3.96
N ALA A 174 3.92 19.08 4.02
CA ALA A 174 3.85 17.64 4.18
C ALA A 174 4.48 16.91 2.98
N CYS A 175 4.19 17.33 1.74
CA CYS A 175 4.83 16.80 0.55
C CYS A 175 6.35 17.09 0.50
N ALA A 176 6.78 18.30 0.89
CA ALA A 176 8.20 18.66 0.95
C ALA A 176 8.95 17.83 1.99
N ALA A 177 8.36 17.59 3.16
CA ALA A 177 8.94 16.74 4.20
C ALA A 177 9.17 15.30 3.71
N VAL A 178 8.24 14.74 2.92
CA VAL A 178 8.44 13.44 2.26
C VAL A 178 9.64 13.47 1.33
N SER A 179 9.83 14.54 0.55
CA SER A 179 10.99 14.69 -0.33
C SER A 179 12.30 14.70 0.46
N VAL A 180 12.33 15.42 1.58
CA VAL A 180 13.50 15.43 2.49
C VAL A 180 13.77 14.04 3.06
N LEU A 181 12.76 13.32 3.54
CA LEU A 181 12.90 11.95 4.04
C LEU A 181 13.43 11.00 2.96
N ALA A 182 12.93 11.14 1.72
CA ALA A 182 13.43 10.36 0.59
C ALA A 182 14.91 10.65 0.29
N LEU A 183 15.34 11.92 0.34
CA LEU A 183 16.75 12.30 0.18
C LEU A 183 17.61 11.84 1.35
N CYS A 184 17.12 11.85 2.59
CA CYS A 184 17.78 11.24 3.74
C CYS A 184 17.98 9.73 3.52
N THR A 185 16.97 9.05 2.94
CA THR A 185 17.10 7.63 2.55
C THR A 185 18.20 7.46 1.49
N VAL A 186 18.24 8.31 0.46
CA VAL A 186 19.32 8.29 -0.54
C VAL A 186 20.68 8.41 0.13
N ALA A 187 20.86 9.41 0.98
CA ALA A 187 22.12 9.64 1.69
C ALA A 187 22.53 8.46 2.57
N ALA A 188 21.58 7.90 3.34
CA ALA A 188 21.82 6.75 4.22
C ALA A 188 22.18 5.48 3.44
N VAL A 189 21.44 5.18 2.36
CA VAL A 189 21.73 4.03 1.47
C VAL A 189 23.08 4.22 0.76
N ALA A 190 23.36 5.42 0.24
CA ALA A 190 24.63 5.72 -0.43
C ALA A 190 25.83 5.58 0.51
N ALA A 191 25.68 5.97 1.76
CA ALA A 191 26.76 5.91 2.75
C ALA A 191 27.00 4.50 3.33
N ARG A 192 25.99 3.62 3.37
CA ARG A 192 26.05 2.37 4.13
C ARG A 192 25.94 1.11 3.30
N LEU A 193 25.19 1.13 2.19
CA LEU A 193 25.05 -0.05 1.33
C LEU A 193 26.25 -0.12 0.37
N PRO A 194 27.12 -1.14 0.50
CA PRO A 194 28.26 -1.27 -0.41
C PRO A 194 27.80 -1.61 -1.83
N PRO A 195 28.57 -1.24 -2.87
CA PRO A 195 28.33 -1.76 -4.21
C PRO A 195 28.52 -3.29 -4.23
N ALA A 196 27.62 -3.99 -4.89
CA ALA A 196 27.74 -5.43 -5.14
C ALA A 196 27.84 -5.68 -6.64
N PRO A 197 29.04 -5.85 -7.20
CA PRO A 197 29.24 -5.98 -8.65
C PRO A 197 28.72 -7.31 -9.22
N ASP A 198 28.68 -8.37 -8.42
CA ASP A 198 28.35 -9.74 -8.86
C ASP A 198 26.91 -10.17 -8.50
N GLU A 199 25.96 -9.24 -8.49
CA GLU A 199 24.57 -9.60 -8.23
C GLU A 199 23.98 -10.44 -9.37
N PRO A 200 23.28 -11.56 -9.06
CA PRO A 200 22.57 -12.33 -10.06
C PRO A 200 21.56 -11.43 -10.78
N ARG A 201 21.64 -11.37 -12.11
CA ARG A 201 20.66 -10.65 -12.93
C ARG A 201 19.31 -11.33 -12.78
N GLN A 202 18.32 -10.56 -12.38
CA GLN A 202 16.95 -11.06 -12.33
C GLN A 202 16.44 -11.33 -13.74
N GLN A 203 15.62 -12.36 -13.88
CA GLN A 203 14.94 -12.70 -15.14
C GLN A 203 13.43 -12.47 -14.97
N PRO A 204 12.95 -11.22 -14.87
CA PRO A 204 11.55 -10.92 -14.59
C PRO A 204 10.59 -11.48 -15.65
N LEU A 205 11.04 -11.60 -16.90
CA LEU A 205 10.24 -12.17 -17.98
C LEU A 205 9.93 -13.66 -17.79
N ARG A 206 10.79 -14.41 -17.06
CA ARG A 206 10.54 -15.82 -16.76
C ARG A 206 9.44 -15.98 -15.70
N GLU A 207 9.39 -15.05 -14.75
CA GLU A 207 8.38 -15.04 -13.70
C GLU A 207 6.99 -14.64 -14.23
N LEU A 208 6.91 -13.93 -15.38
CA LEU A 208 5.62 -13.59 -16.01
C LEU A 208 4.77 -14.81 -16.38
N ARG A 209 5.35 -16.01 -16.45
CA ARG A 209 4.60 -17.25 -16.69
C ARG A 209 3.57 -17.54 -15.59
N ALA A 210 3.76 -17.05 -14.37
CA ALA A 210 2.77 -17.18 -13.30
C ALA A 210 1.43 -16.52 -13.65
N PHE A 211 1.45 -15.45 -14.46
CA PHE A 211 0.23 -14.78 -14.91
C PHE A 211 -0.58 -15.58 -15.93
N ASN A 212 -0.05 -16.71 -16.43
CA ASN A 212 -0.84 -17.65 -17.23
C ASN A 212 -1.81 -18.48 -16.35
N GLN A 213 -1.68 -18.40 -15.02
CA GLN A 213 -2.57 -19.09 -14.10
C GLN A 213 -3.80 -18.23 -13.74
N PRO A 214 -5.03 -18.65 -14.07
CA PRO A 214 -6.23 -17.89 -13.75
C PRO A 214 -6.43 -17.62 -12.26
N GLN A 215 -5.96 -18.51 -11.37
CA GLN A 215 -6.05 -18.34 -9.93
C GLN A 215 -5.23 -17.14 -9.42
N VAL A 216 -4.14 -16.79 -10.09
CA VAL A 216 -3.36 -15.57 -9.78
C VAL A 216 -4.21 -14.33 -10.05
N TRP A 217 -4.85 -14.24 -11.22
CA TRP A 217 -5.72 -13.11 -11.56
C TRP A 217 -6.94 -12.99 -10.66
N LEU A 218 -7.54 -14.11 -10.25
CA LEU A 218 -8.67 -14.11 -9.34
C LEU A 218 -8.26 -13.64 -7.93
N ALA A 219 -7.09 -14.07 -7.43
CA ALA A 219 -6.58 -13.58 -6.15
C ALA A 219 -6.27 -12.07 -6.20
N LEU A 220 -5.66 -11.58 -7.30
CA LEU A 220 -5.43 -10.15 -7.52
C LEU A 220 -6.74 -9.36 -7.62
N ALA A 221 -7.75 -9.90 -8.31
CA ALA A 221 -9.06 -9.26 -8.45
C ALA A 221 -9.82 -9.19 -7.11
N ILE A 222 -9.70 -10.20 -6.24
CA ILE A 222 -10.25 -10.16 -4.87
C ILE A 222 -9.60 -8.99 -4.11
N GLY A 223 -8.28 -8.82 -4.21
CA GLY A 223 -7.57 -7.70 -3.59
C GLY A 223 -7.99 -6.36 -4.17
N ALA A 224 -7.99 -6.22 -5.49
CA ALA A 224 -8.31 -4.98 -6.17
C ALA A 224 -9.74 -4.48 -5.91
N VAL A 225 -10.72 -5.40 -5.95
CA VAL A 225 -12.14 -5.05 -5.78
C VAL A 225 -12.54 -5.10 -4.30
N GLY A 226 -12.26 -6.20 -3.62
CA GLY A 226 -12.72 -6.43 -2.24
C GLY A 226 -12.11 -5.47 -1.21
N PHE A 227 -10.91 -4.95 -1.47
CA PHE A 227 -10.22 -4.03 -0.57
C PHE A 227 -10.50 -2.55 -0.87
N SER A 228 -11.07 -2.23 -2.04
CA SER A 228 -11.31 -0.83 -2.43
C SER A 228 -12.29 -0.10 -1.50
N GLY A 229 -13.17 -0.83 -0.81
CA GLY A 229 -14.09 -0.25 0.18
C GLY A 229 -13.39 0.45 1.34
N MET A 230 -12.29 -0.11 1.84
CA MET A 230 -11.48 0.53 2.88
C MET A 230 -10.96 1.90 2.41
N PHE A 231 -10.42 1.97 1.21
CA PHE A 231 -9.93 3.22 0.63
C PHE A 231 -11.05 4.19 0.27
N CYS A 232 -12.23 3.68 -0.08
CA CYS A 232 -13.42 4.52 -0.32
C CYS A 232 -13.77 5.34 0.95
N VAL A 233 -13.87 4.69 2.10
CA VAL A 233 -14.16 5.38 3.38
C VAL A 233 -12.96 6.21 3.84
N PHE A 234 -11.75 5.63 3.84
CA PHE A 234 -10.56 6.29 4.38
C PHE A 234 -10.19 7.57 3.63
N SER A 235 -10.36 7.60 2.30
CA SER A 235 -10.05 8.79 1.50
C SER A 235 -10.93 9.99 1.84
N TYR A 236 -12.21 9.75 2.11
CA TYR A 236 -13.17 10.81 2.45
C TYR A 236 -13.44 10.91 3.95
N LEU A 237 -12.57 10.31 4.78
CA LEU A 237 -12.77 10.29 6.22
C LEU A 237 -12.74 11.69 6.83
N ALA A 238 -11.76 12.54 6.44
CA ALA A 238 -11.62 13.88 6.99
C ALA A 238 -12.86 14.76 6.70
N PRO A 239 -13.36 14.90 5.46
CA PRO A 239 -14.58 15.64 5.21
C PRO A 239 -15.83 14.99 5.82
N THR A 240 -15.91 13.66 5.92
CA THR A 240 -17.03 12.98 6.60
C THR A 240 -17.06 13.34 8.09
N LEU A 241 -15.91 13.31 8.77
CA LEU A 241 -15.80 13.66 10.19
C LEU A 241 -16.19 15.11 10.48
N THR A 242 -15.78 16.04 9.63
CA THR A 242 -16.09 17.46 9.82
C THR A 242 -17.53 17.79 9.44
N ALA A 243 -18.02 17.30 8.29
CA ALA A 243 -19.33 17.68 7.76
C ALA A 243 -20.51 16.89 8.37
N VAL A 244 -20.29 15.62 8.76
CA VAL A 244 -21.36 14.76 9.28
C VAL A 244 -21.29 14.60 10.79
N THR A 245 -20.11 14.26 11.31
CA THR A 245 -19.94 14.00 12.76
C THR A 245 -19.76 15.29 13.56
N GLY A 246 -19.35 16.41 12.92
CA GLY A 246 -19.01 17.66 13.60
C GLY A 246 -17.70 17.59 14.38
N VAL A 247 -16.80 16.69 14.01
CA VAL A 247 -15.47 16.60 14.63
C VAL A 247 -14.64 17.80 14.23
N GLU A 248 -14.04 18.44 15.23
CA GLU A 248 -13.15 19.58 15.03
C GLU A 248 -11.95 19.19 14.15
N PRO A 249 -11.56 19.99 13.14
CA PRO A 249 -10.44 19.68 12.26
C PRO A 249 -9.14 19.31 12.97
N ALA A 250 -8.85 19.93 14.12
CA ALA A 250 -7.70 19.63 14.96
C ALA A 250 -7.64 18.17 15.47
N ARG A 251 -8.77 17.46 15.46
CA ARG A 251 -8.86 16.04 15.88
C ARG A 251 -8.73 15.05 14.73
N ILE A 252 -8.65 15.49 13.48
CA ILE A 252 -8.45 14.58 12.32
C ILE A 252 -7.18 13.72 12.45
N PRO A 253 -6.02 14.25 12.94
CA PRO A 253 -4.85 13.41 13.18
C PRO A 253 -5.12 12.23 14.12
N LEU A 254 -6.00 12.40 15.13
CA LEU A 254 -6.41 11.28 16.01
C LEU A 254 -7.19 10.20 15.26
N ALA A 255 -8.03 10.59 14.30
CA ALA A 255 -8.73 9.63 13.44
C ALA A 255 -7.76 8.84 12.56
N MET A 256 -6.68 9.49 12.08
CA MET A 256 -5.60 8.80 11.37
C MET A 256 -4.86 7.81 12.27
N VAL A 257 -4.61 8.14 13.56
CA VAL A 257 -4.06 7.20 14.55
C VAL A 257 -5.00 6.02 14.75
N ALA A 258 -6.30 6.26 14.94
CA ALA A 258 -7.29 5.19 15.12
C ALA A 258 -7.32 4.23 13.93
N PHE A 259 -7.27 4.76 12.71
CA PHE A 259 -7.14 3.95 11.49
C PHE A 259 -5.83 3.13 11.49
N GLY A 260 -4.71 3.75 11.84
CA GLY A 260 -3.41 3.09 11.91
C GLY A 260 -3.38 1.95 12.94
N VAL A 261 -3.98 2.16 14.12
CA VAL A 261 -4.16 1.11 15.14
C VAL A 261 -4.98 -0.05 14.57
N GLY A 262 -6.10 0.25 13.90
CA GLY A 262 -6.90 -0.76 13.21
C GLY A 262 -6.09 -1.53 12.17
N GLY A 263 -5.27 -0.86 11.37
CA GLY A 263 -4.40 -1.48 10.36
C GLY A 263 -3.38 -2.47 10.95
N VAL A 264 -2.75 -2.11 12.07
CA VAL A 264 -1.83 -3.00 12.80
C VAL A 264 -2.58 -4.22 13.34
N LEU A 265 -3.71 -4.01 14.01
CA LEU A 265 -4.56 -5.10 14.52
C LEU A 265 -5.04 -6.00 13.38
N GLY A 266 -5.47 -5.41 12.27
CA GLY A 266 -5.91 -6.14 11.08
C GLY A 266 -4.80 -7.01 10.50
N SER A 267 -3.59 -6.50 10.36
CA SER A 267 -2.46 -7.27 9.83
C SER A 267 -2.14 -8.49 10.70
N ILE A 268 -2.17 -8.35 12.03
CA ILE A 268 -1.96 -9.46 12.97
C ILE A 268 -3.10 -10.48 12.87
N LEU A 269 -4.35 -10.02 12.90
CA LEU A 269 -5.53 -10.86 12.82
C LEU A 269 -5.62 -11.60 11.48
N GLY A 270 -5.28 -10.92 10.37
CA GLY A 270 -5.31 -11.50 9.03
C GLY A 270 -4.33 -12.63 8.86
N GLY A 271 -3.09 -12.48 9.33
CA GLY A 271 -2.09 -13.54 9.33
C GLY A 271 -2.55 -14.73 10.19
N TRP A 272 -2.96 -14.48 11.43
CA TRP A 272 -3.44 -15.51 12.35
C TRP A 272 -4.66 -16.28 11.81
N LEU A 273 -5.62 -15.57 11.19
CA LEU A 273 -6.81 -16.19 10.62
C LEU A 273 -6.46 -17.03 9.40
N PHE A 274 -5.55 -16.54 8.54
CA PHE A 274 -5.11 -17.29 7.37
C PHE A 274 -4.34 -18.55 7.75
N ASP A 275 -3.49 -18.52 8.77
CA ASP A 275 -2.77 -19.70 9.26
C ASP A 275 -3.73 -20.81 9.70
N ARG A 276 -4.89 -20.45 10.27
CA ARG A 276 -5.90 -21.42 10.74
C ARG A 276 -6.88 -21.88 9.67
N MET A 277 -7.31 -20.98 8.81
CA MET A 277 -8.40 -21.24 7.87
C MET A 277 -7.95 -21.30 6.42
N GLN A 278 -6.68 -20.97 6.13
CA GLN A 278 -6.12 -20.86 4.78
C GLN A 278 -7.00 -19.96 3.89
N PHE A 279 -7.18 -20.30 2.62
CA PHE A 279 -7.98 -19.48 1.70
C PHE A 279 -9.45 -19.24 2.15
N ARG A 280 -9.97 -20.06 3.09
CA ARG A 280 -11.30 -19.83 3.70
C ARG A 280 -11.34 -18.62 4.62
N ALA A 281 -10.22 -18.06 5.04
CA ALA A 281 -10.16 -16.81 5.80
C ALA A 281 -10.65 -15.62 4.96
N VAL A 282 -10.41 -15.63 3.65
CA VAL A 282 -10.75 -14.52 2.75
C VAL A 282 -12.23 -14.14 2.77
N PRO A 283 -13.21 -15.06 2.60
CA PRO A 283 -14.61 -14.69 2.66
C PRO A 283 -15.04 -14.22 4.06
N VAL A 284 -14.43 -14.72 5.15
CA VAL A 284 -14.70 -14.22 6.50
C VAL A 284 -14.29 -12.76 6.63
N LEU A 285 -13.11 -12.41 6.13
CA LEU A 285 -12.60 -11.04 6.13
C LEU A 285 -13.44 -10.11 5.23
N LEU A 286 -13.90 -10.59 4.08
CA LEU A 286 -14.78 -9.82 3.19
C LEU A 286 -16.17 -9.61 3.80
N VAL A 287 -16.75 -10.62 4.46
CA VAL A 287 -18.02 -10.45 5.20
C VAL A 287 -17.84 -9.44 6.35
N TRP A 288 -16.74 -9.52 7.09
CA TRP A 288 -16.38 -8.51 8.08
C TRP A 288 -16.33 -7.11 7.45
N SER A 289 -15.70 -6.98 6.28
CA SER A 289 -15.63 -5.72 5.54
C SER A 289 -17.03 -5.20 5.18
N VAL A 290 -17.93 -6.07 4.71
CA VAL A 290 -19.34 -5.68 4.42
C VAL A 290 -20.02 -5.15 5.68
N VAL A 291 -19.88 -5.84 6.82
CA VAL A 291 -20.51 -5.41 8.09
C VAL A 291 -19.96 -4.04 8.53
N VAL A 292 -18.65 -3.89 8.54
CA VAL A 292 -18.00 -2.61 8.92
C VAL A 292 -18.44 -1.48 8.01
N MET A 293 -18.50 -1.71 6.70
CA MET A 293 -18.89 -0.69 5.74
C MET A 293 -20.37 -0.31 5.86
N LEU A 294 -21.28 -1.25 6.09
CA LEU A 294 -22.71 -0.98 6.28
C LEU A 294 -23.00 -0.26 7.60
N THR A 295 -22.18 -0.49 8.64
CA THR A 295 -22.36 0.17 9.95
C THR A 295 -21.71 1.56 9.99
N PHE A 296 -20.75 1.86 9.10
CA PHE A 296 -20.05 3.15 9.08
C PHE A 296 -20.98 4.38 8.96
N PRO A 297 -22.02 4.41 8.06
CA PRO A 297 -22.92 5.55 7.95
C PRO A 297 -23.67 5.87 9.25
N LEU A 298 -24.01 4.87 10.05
CA LEU A 298 -24.66 5.03 11.36
C LEU A 298 -23.65 5.52 12.40
N ALA A 299 -22.46 4.91 12.42
CA ALA A 299 -21.39 5.30 13.35
C ALA A 299 -20.91 6.74 13.11
N ALA A 300 -20.91 7.21 11.87
CA ALA A 300 -20.53 8.57 11.50
C ALA A 300 -21.42 9.66 12.11
N GLN A 301 -22.62 9.32 12.59
CA GLN A 301 -23.50 10.25 13.26
C GLN A 301 -23.16 10.48 14.76
N SER A 302 -22.20 9.73 15.29
CA SER A 302 -21.82 9.78 16.71
C SER A 302 -20.31 9.99 16.87
N GLY A 303 -19.94 11.00 17.65
CA GLY A 303 -18.52 11.34 17.89
C GLY A 303 -17.70 10.23 18.55
N LEU A 304 -18.29 9.32 19.32
CA LEU A 304 -17.61 8.18 19.91
C LEU A 304 -17.58 6.98 18.95
N TRP A 305 -18.74 6.61 18.40
CA TRP A 305 -18.86 5.41 17.59
C TRP A 305 -18.11 5.53 16.26
N VAL A 306 -17.92 6.75 15.74
CA VAL A 306 -17.13 6.95 14.54
C VAL A 306 -15.68 6.52 14.75
N PHE A 307 -15.05 6.82 15.91
CA PHE A 307 -13.67 6.40 16.17
C PHE A 307 -13.56 4.88 16.32
N VAL A 308 -14.54 4.22 16.95
CA VAL A 308 -14.60 2.76 16.98
C VAL A 308 -14.73 2.18 15.58
N SER A 309 -15.59 2.77 14.76
CA SER A 309 -15.76 2.36 13.36
C SER A 309 -14.49 2.58 12.52
N ILE A 310 -13.74 3.68 12.75
CA ILE A 310 -12.46 3.93 12.06
C ILE A 310 -11.43 2.85 12.39
N VAL A 311 -11.33 2.42 13.66
CA VAL A 311 -10.50 1.28 14.03
C VAL A 311 -10.95 0.03 13.29
N ALA A 312 -12.27 -0.24 13.25
CA ALA A 312 -12.82 -1.39 12.53
C ALA A 312 -12.52 -1.32 11.01
N VAL A 313 -12.63 -0.14 10.39
CA VAL A 313 -12.23 0.08 8.98
C VAL A 313 -10.75 -0.24 8.78
N GLY A 314 -9.87 0.19 9.69
CA GLY A 314 -8.45 -0.15 9.65
C GLY A 314 -8.21 -1.67 9.69
N THR A 315 -9.01 -2.43 10.49
CA THR A 315 -8.86 -3.89 10.57
C THR A 315 -9.14 -4.62 9.24
N MET A 316 -9.80 -3.98 8.27
CA MET A 316 -9.97 -4.55 6.92
C MET A 316 -8.62 -4.79 6.23
N GLY A 317 -7.53 -4.13 6.69
CA GLY A 317 -6.16 -4.43 6.33
C GLY A 317 -5.75 -5.90 6.51
N ALA A 318 -6.50 -6.68 7.28
CA ALA A 318 -6.34 -8.12 7.45
C ALA A 318 -6.36 -8.92 6.12
N LEU A 319 -7.03 -8.41 5.11
CA LEU A 319 -7.10 -9.05 3.78
C LEU A 319 -5.73 -9.09 3.08
N ALA A 320 -4.84 -8.12 3.37
CA ALA A 320 -3.55 -7.99 2.70
C ALA A 320 -2.61 -9.20 2.94
N PRO A 321 -2.26 -9.60 4.18
CA PRO A 321 -1.41 -10.77 4.40
C PRO A 321 -2.08 -12.07 3.95
N ALA A 322 -3.41 -12.18 4.05
CA ALA A 322 -4.15 -13.36 3.60
C ALA A 322 -4.02 -13.57 2.08
N LEU A 323 -4.21 -12.52 1.28
CA LEU A 323 -4.06 -12.59 -0.17
C LEU A 323 -2.60 -12.69 -0.61
N GLN A 324 -1.67 -12.07 0.12
CA GLN A 324 -0.24 -12.21 -0.12
C GLN A 324 0.18 -13.69 -0.07
N THR A 325 -0.21 -14.39 0.99
CA THR A 325 0.10 -15.81 1.15
C THR A 325 -0.57 -16.65 0.06
N ARG A 326 -1.87 -16.39 -0.22
CA ARG A 326 -2.58 -17.10 -1.30
C ARG A 326 -1.90 -16.93 -2.66
N LEU A 327 -1.45 -15.72 -2.99
CA LEU A 327 -0.74 -15.46 -4.24
C LEU A 327 0.57 -16.23 -4.33
N MET A 328 1.33 -16.30 -3.23
CA MET A 328 2.56 -17.09 -3.17
C MET A 328 2.28 -18.59 -3.36
N ASP A 329 1.18 -19.10 -2.80
CA ASP A 329 0.77 -20.50 -2.94
C ASP A 329 0.41 -20.85 -4.40
N VAL A 330 -0.31 -19.97 -5.09
CA VAL A 330 -0.79 -20.25 -6.46
C VAL A 330 0.23 -19.88 -7.54
N ALA A 331 1.22 -19.04 -7.23
CA ALA A 331 2.25 -18.62 -8.19
C ALA A 331 3.42 -19.60 -8.30
N ALA A 332 3.46 -20.67 -7.48
CA ALA A 332 4.49 -21.71 -7.48
C ALA A 332 5.93 -21.15 -7.49
N GLU A 333 6.63 -21.19 -8.64
CA GLU A 333 8.02 -20.74 -8.77
C GLU A 333 8.20 -19.22 -8.81
N ALA A 334 7.12 -18.45 -9.06
CA ALA A 334 7.17 -16.99 -9.25
C ALA A 334 6.73 -16.20 -8.00
N GLN A 335 7.13 -16.63 -6.81
CA GLN A 335 6.69 -16.04 -5.53
C GLN A 335 7.06 -14.56 -5.38
N THR A 336 8.21 -14.13 -5.92
CA THR A 336 8.64 -12.74 -5.86
C THR A 336 7.72 -11.82 -6.66
N LEU A 337 7.37 -12.22 -7.88
CA LEU A 337 6.46 -11.45 -8.72
C LEU A 337 5.03 -11.48 -8.18
N ALA A 338 4.59 -12.60 -7.60
CA ALA A 338 3.30 -12.71 -6.94
C ALA A 338 3.19 -11.74 -5.75
N ALA A 339 4.24 -11.65 -4.93
CA ALA A 339 4.32 -10.71 -3.82
C ALA A 339 4.25 -9.25 -4.30
N ALA A 340 5.02 -8.91 -5.34
CA ALA A 340 4.98 -7.57 -5.95
C ALA A 340 3.61 -7.24 -6.55
N SER A 341 2.96 -8.22 -7.17
CA SER A 341 1.64 -8.08 -7.78
C SER A 341 0.53 -7.85 -6.74
N ASN A 342 0.70 -8.37 -5.52
CA ASN A 342 -0.22 -8.09 -4.43
C ASN A 342 -0.23 -6.58 -4.10
N HIS A 343 0.93 -5.93 -4.05
CA HIS A 343 1.01 -4.47 -3.89
C HIS A 343 0.31 -3.73 -5.03
N ALA A 344 0.45 -4.20 -6.27
CA ALA A 344 -0.27 -3.62 -7.41
C ALA A 344 -1.80 -3.78 -7.28
N ALA A 345 -2.29 -4.93 -6.81
CA ALA A 345 -3.71 -5.16 -6.57
C ALA A 345 -4.26 -4.22 -5.48
N PHE A 346 -3.54 -4.04 -4.37
CA PHE A 346 -3.95 -3.10 -3.31
C PHE A 346 -3.87 -1.64 -3.76
N ASN A 347 -2.92 -1.29 -4.61
CA ASN A 347 -2.89 0.04 -5.21
C ASN A 347 -3.99 0.23 -6.27
N THR A 348 -4.42 -0.83 -6.95
CA THR A 348 -5.64 -0.80 -7.77
C THR A 348 -6.87 -0.51 -6.89
N ALA A 349 -6.97 -1.15 -5.72
CA ALA A 349 -8.02 -0.85 -4.74
C ALA A 349 -7.94 0.61 -4.24
N ASN A 350 -6.72 1.11 -3.97
CA ASN A 350 -6.46 2.49 -3.58
C ASN A 350 -6.79 3.51 -4.69
N ALA A 351 -6.73 3.10 -5.95
CA ALA A 351 -7.20 3.92 -7.08
C ALA A 351 -8.74 3.88 -7.22
N LEU A 352 -9.32 2.69 -7.13
CA LEU A 352 -10.77 2.49 -7.31
C LEU A 352 -11.60 3.10 -6.17
N GLY A 353 -11.15 2.97 -4.91
CA GLY A 353 -11.89 3.43 -3.74
C GLY A 353 -12.23 4.92 -3.78
N PRO A 354 -11.23 5.82 -3.85
CA PRO A 354 -11.48 7.26 -3.94
C PRO A 354 -12.29 7.66 -5.18
N TRP A 355 -12.06 6.99 -6.30
CA TRP A 355 -12.79 7.27 -7.53
C TRP A 355 -14.27 6.91 -7.41
N LEU A 356 -14.61 5.70 -6.94
CA LEU A 356 -15.99 5.26 -6.75
C LEU A 356 -16.70 6.07 -5.66
N GLY A 357 -16.03 6.33 -4.54
CA GLY A 357 -16.56 7.18 -3.46
C GLY A 357 -16.82 8.61 -3.94
N GLY A 358 -15.88 9.17 -4.71
CA GLY A 358 -16.03 10.49 -5.33
C GLY A 358 -17.22 10.59 -6.29
N MET A 359 -17.47 9.54 -7.08
CA MET A 359 -18.64 9.46 -7.95
C MET A 359 -19.95 9.50 -7.15
N ALA A 360 -20.06 8.71 -6.07
CA ALA A 360 -21.25 8.70 -5.23
C ALA A 360 -21.49 10.05 -4.53
N ILE A 361 -20.43 10.69 -4.03
CA ILE A 361 -20.51 12.01 -3.41
C ILE A 361 -20.92 13.07 -4.45
N THR A 362 -20.32 13.05 -5.63
CA THR A 362 -20.65 13.98 -6.73
C THR A 362 -22.08 13.77 -7.23
N ALA A 363 -22.60 12.55 -7.19
CA ALA A 363 -24.00 12.25 -7.49
C ALA A 363 -24.99 12.74 -6.41
N GLY A 364 -24.50 13.36 -5.34
CA GLY A 364 -25.33 13.92 -4.28
C GLY A 364 -25.76 12.94 -3.19
N TRP A 365 -25.15 11.74 -3.11
CA TRP A 365 -25.51 10.73 -2.11
C TRP A 365 -24.92 11.02 -0.72
N GLY A 366 -24.12 12.11 -0.59
CA GLY A 366 -23.52 12.55 0.67
C GLY A 366 -22.27 11.76 1.08
N TRP A 367 -21.58 12.24 2.11
CA TRP A 367 -20.29 11.72 2.56
C TRP A 367 -20.36 10.28 3.09
N THR A 368 -21.45 9.91 3.74
CA THR A 368 -21.63 8.57 4.31
C THR A 368 -21.89 7.48 3.27
N SER A 369 -22.20 7.86 2.02
CA SER A 369 -22.39 6.93 0.90
C SER A 369 -21.14 6.09 0.61
N THR A 370 -19.96 6.58 0.99
CA THR A 370 -18.70 5.85 0.91
C THR A 370 -18.75 4.49 1.63
N GLY A 371 -19.52 4.38 2.72
CA GLY A 371 -19.76 3.11 3.40
C GLY A 371 -20.57 2.13 2.55
N TYR A 372 -21.65 2.58 1.90
CA TYR A 372 -22.46 1.72 1.03
C TYR A 372 -21.70 1.28 -0.22
N VAL A 373 -20.95 2.20 -0.85
CA VAL A 373 -20.06 1.88 -1.96
C VAL A 373 -19.01 0.87 -1.53
N GLY A 374 -18.42 1.07 -0.35
CA GLY A 374 -17.45 0.14 0.23
C GLY A 374 -18.02 -1.25 0.47
N ALA A 375 -19.26 -1.35 0.96
CA ALA A 375 -19.95 -2.63 1.12
C ALA A 375 -20.18 -3.32 -0.23
N ALA A 376 -20.60 -2.56 -1.26
CA ALA A 376 -20.79 -3.10 -2.60
C ALA A 376 -19.50 -3.67 -3.20
N THR A 377 -18.35 -3.00 -3.01
CA THR A 377 -17.06 -3.50 -3.47
C THR A 377 -16.61 -4.74 -2.69
N ALA A 378 -16.85 -4.81 -1.38
CA ALA A 378 -16.56 -6.02 -0.59
C ALA A 378 -17.43 -7.20 -1.02
N LEU A 379 -18.71 -6.98 -1.36
CA LEU A 379 -19.58 -7.98 -1.98
C LEU A 379 -19.05 -8.41 -3.36
N GLY A 380 -18.57 -7.47 -4.18
CA GLY A 380 -17.87 -7.77 -5.42
C GLY A 380 -16.66 -8.69 -5.20
N GLY A 381 -15.87 -8.43 -4.18
CA GLY A 381 -14.76 -9.31 -3.77
C GLY A 381 -15.22 -10.72 -3.39
N LEU A 382 -16.37 -10.86 -2.69
CA LEU A 382 -16.97 -12.16 -2.37
C LEU A 382 -17.42 -12.91 -3.62
N LEU A 383 -17.98 -12.23 -4.63
CA LEU A 383 -18.35 -12.84 -5.89
C LEU A 383 -17.12 -13.36 -6.65
N VAL A 384 -16.03 -12.58 -6.69
CA VAL A 384 -14.77 -13.02 -7.29
C VAL A 384 -14.18 -14.21 -6.52
N TYR A 385 -14.26 -14.21 -5.18
CA TYR A 385 -13.85 -15.36 -4.36
C TYR A 385 -14.67 -16.62 -4.71
N ALA A 386 -16.01 -16.52 -4.81
CA ALA A 386 -16.86 -17.62 -5.18
C ALA A 386 -16.48 -18.21 -6.55
N LEU A 387 -16.16 -17.32 -7.51
CA LEU A 387 -15.68 -17.71 -8.84
C LEU A 387 -14.34 -18.45 -8.75
N ALA A 388 -13.40 -17.97 -7.91
CA ALA A 388 -12.09 -18.59 -7.70
C ALA A 388 -12.24 -20.04 -7.16
N VAL A 389 -13.09 -20.23 -6.15
CA VAL A 389 -13.36 -21.56 -5.57
C VAL A 389 -14.05 -22.48 -6.57
N TRP A 390 -15.01 -21.97 -7.33
CA TRP A 390 -15.69 -22.76 -8.35
C TRP A 390 -14.73 -23.25 -9.45
N GLN A 391 -13.84 -22.37 -9.92
CA GLN A 391 -12.85 -22.73 -10.93
C GLN A 391 -11.84 -23.75 -10.38
N GLU A 392 -11.38 -23.59 -9.14
CA GLU A 392 -10.46 -24.55 -8.50
C GLU A 392 -11.11 -25.94 -8.38
N ARG A 393 -12.39 -26.01 -8.00
CA ARG A 393 -13.14 -27.28 -7.94
C ARG A 393 -13.27 -27.95 -9.31
N ARG A 394 -13.56 -27.17 -10.37
CA ARG A 394 -13.61 -27.69 -11.74
C ARG A 394 -12.28 -28.28 -12.21
N GLN A 395 -11.18 -27.58 -11.95
CA GLN A 395 -9.83 -28.07 -12.30
C GLN A 395 -9.50 -29.38 -11.59
N ARG A 396 -9.82 -29.48 -10.29
CA ARG A 396 -9.64 -30.73 -9.54
C ARG A 396 -10.50 -31.87 -10.07
N ALA A 397 -11.75 -31.61 -10.44
CA ALA A 397 -12.62 -32.62 -10.99
C ALA A 397 -12.15 -33.13 -12.36
N SER A 398 -11.63 -32.26 -13.23
CA SER A 398 -11.06 -32.67 -14.52
C SER A 398 -9.79 -33.49 -14.38
N LEU A 399 -8.95 -33.23 -13.38
CA LEU A 399 -7.74 -34.03 -13.09
C LEU A 399 -8.07 -35.39 -12.47
N ALA A 400 -9.18 -35.51 -11.74
CA ALA A 400 -9.64 -36.77 -11.16
C ALA A 400 -10.36 -37.70 -12.17
N SER A 401 -10.75 -37.16 -13.33
CA SER A 401 -11.42 -37.92 -14.42
C SER A 401 -10.46 -38.38 -15.53
N CYS A 402 -9.18 -37.96 -15.48
CA CYS A 402 -8.07 -38.47 -16.31
C CYS A 402 -7.26 -39.51 -15.58
#